data_86834640989c4730c7e38495da3f7b6e
#
_entry.id   86834640989c4730c7e38495da3f7b6e
#
_cell.length_a   1.000
_cell.length_b   1.000
_cell.length_c   1.000
_cell.angle_alpha   90.00
_cell.angle_beta   90.00
_cell.angle_gamma   90.00
#
_symmetry.space_group_name_H-M   'P 1'
#
loop_
_entity.id
_entity.type
_entity.pdbx_description
1 polymer ?
#
loop_
_entity_poly.entity_id
_entity_poly.type
_entity_poly.pdbx_seq_one_letter_code
_entity_poly.pdbx_strand_id
1 'polypeptide(L)'
;ETSLPPDISEIKHFMAEYGYSVGKEEVTFDRSSQKMYFEAEKFLTNGEMLAITKILIATRTLPQDKMNQLIEKLEEFASTKDKKRLKELVKRELYHYKPVATLCNDLIDNLYALAEAIDDKQEITITYYKMDKSRIDRRIRPLAIVFSEYYFYLIAVHETDGEWKERYYRVDRITDMIKHRTHFEVEYDSRFDEGKLKNEIQYMWPGKEQQIVFEFTGPSVQAILDRIPKSKVIKREKDKVTIQATVVHGTGIKMTLLSQGSWVKVLSPQSFVDEMKEEVEKMMERYR
;
A
#
# COMPACT_ATOMS: atom_id res chain seq x y z
N GLU A 1 0.87 -36.91 37.27
CA GLU A 1 0.44 -35.58 36.73
C GLU A 1 0.69 -34.54 37.80
N THR A 2 1.84 -33.90 37.78
CA THR A 2 2.15 -32.76 38.67
C THR A 2 1.42 -31.53 38.12
N SER A 3 0.40 -31.06 38.86
CA SER A 3 -0.27 -29.81 38.52
C SER A 3 0.75 -28.66 38.51
N LEU A 4 0.72 -27.86 37.45
CA LEU A 4 1.51 -26.62 37.37
C LEU A 4 1.17 -25.69 38.53
N PRO A 5 2.16 -24.96 39.09
CA PRO A 5 1.88 -23.95 40.11
C PRO A 5 0.79 -22.98 39.64
N PRO A 6 -0.09 -22.49 40.51
CA PRO A 6 -1.19 -21.59 40.17
C PRO A 6 -0.76 -20.37 39.32
N ASP A 7 0.38 -19.78 39.68
CA ASP A 7 0.93 -18.60 38.98
C ASP A 7 1.23 -18.85 37.50
N ILE A 8 1.68 -20.08 37.16
CA ILE A 8 1.95 -20.44 35.75
C ILE A 8 0.66 -20.62 34.96
N SER A 9 -0.38 -21.17 35.61
CA SER A 9 -1.70 -21.32 35.00
C SER A 9 -2.35 -19.96 34.73
N GLU A 10 -2.21 -19.01 35.65
CA GLU A 10 -2.71 -17.64 35.48
C GLU A 10 -1.97 -16.89 34.35
N ILE A 11 -0.64 -17.01 34.29
CA ILE A 11 0.17 -16.42 33.22
C ILE A 11 -0.24 -17.00 31.85
N LYS A 12 -0.45 -18.32 31.76
CA LYS A 12 -0.92 -18.96 30.52
C LYS A 12 -2.30 -18.47 30.11
N HIS A 13 -3.21 -18.35 31.08
CA HIS A 13 -4.57 -17.85 30.80
C HIS A 13 -4.52 -16.40 30.31
N PHE A 14 -3.76 -15.54 30.99
CA PHE A 14 -3.54 -14.17 30.58
C PHE A 14 -2.98 -14.07 29.15
N MET A 15 -1.92 -14.83 28.84
CA MET A 15 -1.32 -14.82 27.50
C MET A 15 -2.30 -15.30 26.42
N ALA A 16 -3.09 -16.34 26.70
CA ALA A 16 -4.12 -16.82 25.77
C ALA A 16 -5.24 -15.80 25.53
N GLU A 17 -5.65 -15.09 26.59
CA GLU A 17 -6.68 -14.05 26.51
C GLU A 17 -6.23 -12.85 25.67
N TYR A 18 -4.93 -12.51 25.70
CA TYR A 18 -4.34 -11.42 24.93
C TYR A 18 -3.76 -11.87 23.55
N GLY A 19 -4.10 -13.08 23.09
CA GLY A 19 -3.75 -13.56 21.75
C GLY A 19 -2.30 -14.01 21.58
N TYR A 20 -1.56 -14.19 22.66
CA TYR A 20 -0.25 -14.83 22.60
C TYR A 20 -0.44 -16.34 22.44
N SER A 21 0.04 -16.91 21.33
CA SER A 21 0.06 -18.37 21.21
C SER A 21 1.10 -18.93 22.17
N VAL A 22 0.61 -19.66 23.16
CA VAL A 22 1.45 -20.44 24.05
C VAL A 22 1.77 -21.73 23.32
N GLY A 23 2.96 -21.78 22.70
CA GLY A 23 3.44 -22.99 22.02
C GLY A 23 3.40 -24.21 22.94
N LYS A 24 3.47 -25.41 22.37
CA LYS A 24 3.57 -26.65 23.15
C LYS A 24 4.75 -26.54 24.11
N GLU A 25 4.45 -26.34 25.30
CA GLU A 25 5.14 -26.06 26.51
C GLU A 25 6.43 -26.84 26.76
N GLU A 26 7.48 -26.10 26.98
CA GLU A 26 8.49 -26.57 27.95
C GLU A 26 8.72 -25.47 28.99
N VAL A 27 8.06 -25.59 30.12
CA VAL A 27 8.49 -24.88 31.33
C VAL A 27 9.72 -25.60 31.83
N THR A 28 10.88 -25.06 31.54
CA THR A 28 12.14 -25.65 32.01
C THR A 28 12.55 -25.03 33.34
N PHE A 29 12.75 -25.86 34.32
CA PHE A 29 13.33 -25.46 35.61
C PHE A 29 14.86 -25.55 35.57
N ASP A 30 15.53 -24.41 35.61
CA ASP A 30 16.98 -24.38 35.72
C ASP A 30 17.41 -24.53 37.20
N ARG A 31 17.97 -25.68 37.51
CA ARG A 31 18.45 -26.02 38.89
C ARG A 31 19.61 -25.14 39.37
N SER A 32 20.38 -24.56 38.46
CA SER A 32 21.52 -23.71 38.79
C SER A 32 21.13 -22.32 39.24
N SER A 33 20.12 -21.73 38.58
CA SER A 33 19.59 -20.40 38.89
C SER A 33 18.37 -20.41 39.83
N GLN A 34 17.81 -21.61 40.13
CA GLN A 34 16.53 -21.77 40.86
C GLN A 34 15.36 -21.00 40.22
N LYS A 35 15.39 -20.85 38.85
CA LYS A 35 14.39 -20.12 38.10
C LYS A 35 13.64 -21.03 37.14
N MET A 36 12.36 -20.75 37.00
CA MET A 36 11.56 -21.33 35.94
C MET A 36 11.62 -20.40 34.69
N TYR A 37 11.90 -20.98 33.57
CA TYR A 37 11.87 -20.29 32.28
C TYR A 37 10.63 -20.71 31.52
N PHE A 38 9.92 -19.73 31.03
CA PHE A 38 8.77 -19.90 30.18
C PHE A 38 9.13 -19.38 28.79
N GLU A 39 9.07 -20.25 27.79
CA GLU A 39 9.30 -19.88 26.40
C GLU A 39 7.94 -19.69 25.71
N ALA A 40 7.51 -18.45 25.56
CA ALA A 40 6.36 -18.11 24.74
C ALA A 40 6.79 -17.94 23.28
N GLU A 41 6.00 -18.46 22.34
CA GLU A 41 6.19 -18.10 20.94
C GLU A 41 6.09 -16.58 20.79
N LYS A 42 7.10 -15.98 20.18
CA LYS A 42 7.08 -14.55 19.90
C LYS A 42 5.95 -14.25 18.94
N PHE A 43 5.13 -13.26 19.23
CA PHE A 43 4.08 -12.75 18.33
C PHE A 43 4.65 -12.39 16.95
N LEU A 44 5.84 -11.79 16.91
CA LEU A 44 6.62 -11.53 15.72
C LEU A 44 8.07 -11.96 15.94
N THR A 45 8.64 -12.65 14.99
CA THR A 45 10.08 -12.91 14.94
C THR A 45 10.87 -11.63 14.69
N ASN A 46 12.15 -11.62 15.05
CA ASN A 46 13.02 -10.47 14.77
C ASN A 46 13.15 -10.18 13.26
N GLY A 47 13.09 -11.22 12.42
CA GLY A 47 13.10 -11.08 10.96
C GLY A 47 11.84 -10.41 10.43
N GLU A 48 10.67 -10.82 10.93
CA GLU A 48 9.39 -10.21 10.57
C GLU A 48 9.30 -8.76 11.01
N MET A 49 9.69 -8.46 12.26
CA MET A 49 9.75 -7.07 12.75
C MET A 49 10.68 -6.20 11.89
N LEU A 50 11.85 -6.71 11.54
CA LEU A 50 12.78 -5.98 10.66
C LEU A 50 12.17 -5.76 9.27
N ALA A 51 11.54 -6.77 8.67
CA ALA A 51 10.90 -6.66 7.37
C ALA A 51 9.78 -5.63 7.37
N ILE A 52 8.86 -5.69 8.36
CA ILE A 52 7.77 -4.72 8.52
C ILE A 52 8.33 -3.30 8.69
N THR A 53 9.32 -3.12 9.56
CA THR A 53 9.94 -1.81 9.81
C THR A 53 10.59 -1.25 8.54
N LYS A 54 11.32 -2.07 7.79
CA LYS A 54 11.93 -1.68 6.51
C LYS A 54 10.89 -1.26 5.47
N ILE A 55 9.81 -2.02 5.33
CA ILE A 55 8.69 -1.69 4.44
C ILE A 55 8.06 -0.36 4.85
N LEU A 56 7.76 -0.16 6.14
CA LEU A 56 7.19 1.08 6.66
C LEU A 56 8.08 2.28 6.35
N ILE A 57 9.37 2.21 6.62
CA ILE A 57 10.32 3.29 6.33
C ILE A 57 10.36 3.59 4.83
N ALA A 58 10.39 2.55 3.98
CA ALA A 58 10.45 2.70 2.53
C ALA A 58 9.21 3.37 1.93
N THR A 59 8.04 3.27 2.57
CA THR A 59 6.81 3.92 2.10
C THR A 59 6.86 5.44 2.15
N ARG A 60 7.61 6.02 3.09
CA ARG A 60 7.72 7.46 3.31
C ARG A 60 6.40 8.20 3.55
N THR A 61 5.33 7.47 3.79
CA THR A 61 3.96 8.01 3.84
C THR A 61 3.61 8.69 5.16
N LEU A 62 4.25 8.30 6.26
CA LEU A 62 3.98 8.86 7.59
C LEU A 62 4.92 10.02 7.94
N PRO A 63 4.46 11.06 8.65
CA PRO A 63 5.33 12.05 9.28
C PRO A 63 6.37 11.39 10.17
N GLN A 64 7.53 12.04 10.35
CA GLN A 64 8.69 11.48 11.08
C GLN A 64 8.33 11.03 12.50
N ASP A 65 7.58 11.86 13.22
CA ASP A 65 7.14 11.58 14.59
C ASP A 65 6.20 10.37 14.67
N LYS A 66 5.23 10.27 13.75
CA LYS A 66 4.31 9.14 13.66
C LYS A 66 5.03 7.85 13.26
N MET A 67 5.99 7.94 12.34
CA MET A 67 6.84 6.80 11.94
C MET A 67 7.62 6.27 13.15
N ASN A 68 8.27 7.15 13.90
CA ASN A 68 9.03 6.77 15.09
C ASN A 68 8.14 6.12 16.15
N GLN A 69 6.97 6.71 16.45
CA GLN A 69 6.01 6.17 17.40
C GLN A 69 5.51 4.76 17.00
N LEU A 70 5.24 4.55 15.71
CA LEU A 70 4.78 3.25 15.23
C LEU A 70 5.87 2.19 15.32
N ILE A 71 7.11 2.54 14.98
CA ILE A 71 8.25 1.63 15.12
C ILE A 71 8.51 1.30 16.60
N GLU A 72 8.46 2.29 17.49
CA GLU A 72 8.60 2.06 18.93
C GLU A 72 7.55 1.07 19.48
N LYS A 73 6.28 1.22 19.03
CA LYS A 73 5.21 0.26 19.42
C LYS A 73 5.48 -1.15 18.87
N LEU A 74 5.96 -1.28 17.62
CA LEU A 74 6.34 -2.59 17.08
C LEU A 74 7.49 -3.22 17.87
N GLU A 75 8.46 -2.41 18.31
CA GLU A 75 9.59 -2.87 19.09
C GLU A 75 9.20 -3.40 20.49
N GLU A 76 8.03 -3.01 21.02
CA GLU A 76 7.54 -3.52 22.30
C GLU A 76 7.27 -5.04 22.28
N PHE A 77 7.02 -5.61 21.10
CA PHE A 77 6.90 -7.05 20.91
C PHE A 77 8.25 -7.80 20.91
N ALA A 78 9.37 -7.08 21.00
CA ALA A 78 10.70 -7.66 21.02
C ALA A 78 11.26 -7.77 22.44
N SER A 79 12.17 -8.74 22.69
CA SER A 79 12.96 -8.75 23.90
C SER A 79 13.85 -7.50 23.99
N THR A 80 14.27 -7.11 25.19
CA THR A 80 15.13 -5.93 25.40
C THR A 80 16.42 -5.99 24.57
N LYS A 81 17.02 -7.16 24.40
CA LYS A 81 18.21 -7.39 23.58
C LYS A 81 17.91 -7.20 22.09
N ASP A 82 16.81 -7.75 21.62
CA ASP A 82 16.40 -7.70 20.22
C ASP A 82 15.94 -6.31 19.83
N LYS A 83 15.24 -5.61 20.71
CA LYS A 83 14.86 -4.20 20.55
C LYS A 83 16.06 -3.31 20.29
N LYS A 84 17.13 -3.45 21.08
CA LYS A 84 18.38 -2.70 20.88
C LYS A 84 19.00 -3.01 19.50
N ARG A 85 19.03 -4.29 19.12
CA ARG A 85 19.57 -4.72 17.82
C ARG A 85 18.74 -4.19 16.65
N LEU A 86 17.41 -4.24 16.74
CA LEU A 86 16.51 -3.73 15.70
C LEU A 86 16.73 -2.22 15.49
N LYS A 87 16.80 -1.44 16.58
CA LYS A 87 17.10 0.00 16.53
C LYS A 87 18.40 0.30 15.78
N GLU A 88 19.48 -0.41 16.07
CA GLU A 88 20.75 -0.22 15.39
C GLU A 88 20.68 -0.55 13.89
N LEU A 89 19.92 -1.58 13.50
CA LEU A 89 19.75 -1.98 12.10
C LEU A 89 19.01 -0.97 11.24
N VAL A 90 18.09 -0.18 11.83
CA VAL A 90 17.27 0.80 11.09
C VAL A 90 17.68 2.26 11.36
N LYS A 91 18.57 2.50 12.30
CA LYS A 91 18.98 3.84 12.77
C LYS A 91 19.38 4.80 11.65
N ARG A 92 20.19 4.33 10.69
CA ARG A 92 20.65 5.17 9.57
C ARG A 92 19.51 5.54 8.63
N GLU A 93 18.59 4.63 8.39
CA GLU A 93 17.43 4.86 7.53
C GLU A 93 16.48 5.87 8.17
N LEU A 94 16.22 5.72 9.47
CA LEU A 94 15.40 6.67 10.22
C LEU A 94 16.04 8.05 10.31
N TYR A 95 17.38 8.13 10.44
CA TYR A 95 18.09 9.40 10.44
C TYR A 95 17.94 10.16 9.11
N HIS A 96 17.95 9.45 7.98
CA HIS A 96 17.77 10.02 6.65
C HIS A 96 16.33 9.97 6.14
N TYR A 97 15.38 9.57 6.98
CA TYR A 97 13.99 9.49 6.60
C TYR A 97 13.45 10.86 6.21
N LYS A 98 12.84 10.91 5.02
CA LYS A 98 12.17 12.11 4.50
C LYS A 98 10.76 11.75 4.11
N PRO A 99 9.75 12.06 4.94
CA PRO A 99 8.36 11.78 4.61
C PRO A 99 7.92 12.58 3.40
N VAL A 100 6.89 12.10 2.71
CA VAL A 100 6.16 12.91 1.74
C VAL A 100 5.34 13.97 2.48
N ALA A 101 5.09 15.10 1.81
CA ALA A 101 4.27 16.15 2.39
C ALA A 101 2.82 15.67 2.56
N THR A 102 2.25 15.91 3.73
CA THR A 102 0.83 15.63 4.05
C THR A 102 0.15 16.91 4.50
N LEU A 103 -1.15 17.01 4.23
CA LEU A 103 -1.99 18.13 4.65
C LEU A 103 -2.96 17.75 5.77
N CYS A 104 -3.26 16.47 5.95
CA CYS A 104 -4.13 16.01 7.04
C CYS A 104 -3.41 16.05 8.38
N ASN A 105 -4.17 16.22 9.46
CA ASN A 105 -3.64 16.24 10.82
C ASN A 105 -3.20 14.86 11.30
N ASP A 106 -4.00 13.83 11.04
CA ASP A 106 -3.68 12.45 11.35
C ASP A 106 -4.12 11.50 10.23
N LEU A 107 -3.11 10.95 9.53
CA LEU A 107 -3.35 10.04 8.41
C LEU A 107 -3.90 8.69 8.87
N ILE A 108 -3.46 8.21 10.04
CA ILE A 108 -3.86 6.89 10.56
C ILE A 108 -5.32 6.92 10.99
N ASP A 109 -5.72 7.97 11.71
CA ASP A 109 -7.12 8.16 12.12
C ASP A 109 -8.04 8.34 10.92
N ASN A 110 -7.60 9.11 9.90
CA ASN A 110 -8.35 9.26 8.66
C ASN A 110 -8.53 7.91 7.94
N LEU A 111 -7.47 7.09 7.87
CA LEU A 111 -7.55 5.76 7.25
C LEU A 111 -8.58 4.87 7.96
N TYR A 112 -8.54 4.85 9.28
CA TYR A 112 -9.48 4.05 10.08
C TYR A 112 -10.92 4.53 9.90
N ALA A 113 -11.16 5.82 10.02
CA ALA A 113 -12.50 6.40 9.86
C ALA A 113 -13.09 6.21 8.45
N LEU A 114 -12.22 6.23 7.41
CA LEU A 114 -12.62 5.90 6.04
C LEU A 114 -12.92 4.42 5.87
N ALA A 115 -12.13 3.53 6.48
CA ALA A 115 -12.38 2.09 6.45
C ALA A 115 -13.72 1.73 7.10
N GLU A 116 -14.06 2.33 8.24
CA GLU A 116 -15.38 2.19 8.85
C GLU A 116 -16.52 2.65 7.90
N ALA A 117 -16.36 3.83 7.27
CA ALA A 117 -17.37 4.34 6.35
C ALA A 117 -17.56 3.47 5.11
N ILE A 118 -16.51 2.76 4.66
CA ILE A 118 -16.59 1.77 3.57
C ILE A 118 -17.33 0.52 4.03
N ASP A 119 -16.98 -0.02 5.20
CA ASP A 119 -17.60 -1.23 5.76
C ASP A 119 -19.10 -1.02 6.01
N ASP A 120 -19.45 0.12 6.61
CA ASP A 120 -20.82 0.55 6.86
C ASP A 120 -21.56 0.98 5.58
N LYS A 121 -20.89 1.09 4.43
CA LYS A 121 -21.45 1.65 3.17
C LYS A 121 -22.08 3.02 3.37
N GLN A 122 -21.45 3.86 4.16
CA GLN A 122 -21.96 5.15 4.60
C GLN A 122 -21.49 6.27 3.67
N GLU A 123 -22.42 7.13 3.22
CA GLU A 123 -22.03 8.35 2.49
C GLU A 123 -21.30 9.32 3.41
N ILE A 124 -20.27 9.96 2.87
CA ILE A 124 -19.46 10.92 3.61
C ILE A 124 -19.30 12.21 2.81
N THR A 125 -19.10 13.32 3.50
CA THR A 125 -18.55 14.54 2.90
C THR A 125 -17.11 14.70 3.34
N ILE A 126 -16.21 14.83 2.37
CA ILE A 126 -14.79 15.11 2.62
C ILE A 126 -14.45 16.57 2.29
N THR A 127 -13.64 17.19 3.13
CA THR A 127 -12.91 18.42 2.78
C THR A 127 -11.57 18.03 2.16
N TYR A 128 -11.39 18.37 0.89
CA TYR A 128 -10.25 17.90 0.09
C TYR A 128 -9.49 19.07 -0.55
N TYR A 129 -8.16 19.01 -0.49
CA TYR A 129 -7.28 19.95 -1.18
C TYR A 129 -6.74 19.37 -2.49
N LYS A 130 -7.05 20.04 -3.61
CA LYS A 130 -6.55 19.67 -4.93
C LYS A 130 -5.05 19.97 -5.08
N MET A 131 -4.48 19.61 -6.25
CA MET A 131 -3.08 19.90 -6.57
C MET A 131 -2.78 21.40 -6.66
N ASP A 132 -3.74 22.19 -7.13
CA ASP A 132 -3.71 23.66 -7.20
C ASP A 132 -3.93 24.34 -5.84
N LYS A 133 -3.99 23.56 -4.77
CA LYS A 133 -4.29 23.99 -3.38
C LYS A 133 -5.70 24.54 -3.17
N SER A 134 -6.59 24.46 -4.15
CA SER A 134 -8.00 24.84 -3.95
C SER A 134 -8.67 23.82 -3.03
N ARG A 135 -9.46 24.34 -2.05
CA ARG A 135 -10.29 23.55 -1.13
C ARG A 135 -11.62 23.26 -1.80
N ILE A 136 -12.07 22.04 -1.68
CA ILE A 136 -13.40 21.60 -2.09
C ILE A 136 -14.02 20.71 -1.02
N ASP A 137 -15.34 20.80 -0.87
CA ASP A 137 -16.11 19.83 -0.12
C ASP A 137 -16.85 18.94 -1.11
N ARG A 138 -16.80 17.61 -0.90
CA ARG A 138 -17.39 16.61 -1.79
C ARG A 138 -18.14 15.57 -1.00
N ARG A 139 -19.43 15.40 -1.34
CA ARG A 139 -20.21 14.25 -0.88
C ARG A 139 -19.91 13.07 -1.79
N ILE A 140 -19.50 11.96 -1.21
CA ILE A 140 -19.01 10.80 -1.92
C ILE A 140 -19.50 9.52 -1.27
N ARG A 141 -19.50 8.42 -2.03
CA ARG A 141 -19.68 7.05 -1.56
C ARG A 141 -18.30 6.36 -1.58
N PRO A 142 -17.69 6.14 -0.43
CA PRO A 142 -16.38 5.51 -0.36
C PRO A 142 -16.49 4.03 -0.71
N LEU A 143 -15.57 3.51 -1.53
CA LEU A 143 -15.61 2.11 -2.00
C LEU A 143 -14.43 1.30 -1.48
N ALA A 144 -13.21 1.87 -1.50
CA ALA A 144 -11.99 1.15 -1.16
C ALA A 144 -10.85 2.10 -0.77
N ILE A 145 -9.86 1.57 -0.03
CA ILE A 145 -8.59 2.26 0.22
C ILE A 145 -7.47 1.41 -0.37
N VAL A 146 -6.63 2.02 -1.20
CA VAL A 146 -5.45 1.36 -1.76
C VAL A 146 -4.20 2.17 -1.48
N PHE A 147 -3.07 1.47 -1.29
CA PHE A 147 -1.75 2.09 -1.18
C PHE A 147 -1.01 1.96 -2.52
N SER A 148 -0.56 3.09 -3.06
CA SER A 148 0.21 3.13 -4.30
C SER A 148 1.34 4.15 -4.19
N GLU A 149 2.55 3.74 -4.54
CA GLU A 149 3.78 4.52 -4.44
C GLU A 149 4.05 4.97 -2.99
N TYR A 150 3.67 6.18 -2.64
CA TYR A 150 3.90 6.79 -1.33
C TYR A 150 2.60 7.20 -0.62
N TYR A 151 1.43 6.95 -1.22
CA TYR A 151 0.17 7.52 -0.77
C TYR A 151 -0.92 6.47 -0.63
N PHE A 152 -1.78 6.68 0.35
CA PHE A 152 -3.07 6.04 0.40
C PHE A 152 -4.06 6.81 -0.48
N TYR A 153 -4.83 6.08 -1.26
CA TYR A 153 -5.89 6.60 -2.10
C TYR A 153 -7.22 6.03 -1.66
N LEU A 154 -8.18 6.92 -1.43
CA LEU A 154 -9.58 6.58 -1.31
C LEU A 154 -10.17 6.51 -2.71
N ILE A 155 -10.76 5.38 -3.05
CA ILE A 155 -11.56 5.21 -4.24
C ILE A 155 -13.01 5.42 -3.83
N ALA A 156 -13.68 6.31 -4.53
CA ALA A 156 -15.06 6.66 -4.24
C ALA A 156 -15.80 7.03 -5.51
N VAL A 157 -17.12 6.92 -5.50
CA VAL A 157 -17.96 7.50 -6.54
C VAL A 157 -18.51 8.84 -6.06
N HIS A 158 -18.53 9.78 -6.98
CA HIS A 158 -19.05 11.12 -6.79
C HIS A 158 -20.06 11.42 -7.89
N GLU A 159 -21.19 11.96 -7.52
CA GLU A 159 -22.21 12.38 -8.47
C GLU A 159 -21.78 13.68 -9.19
N THR A 160 -21.78 13.62 -10.51
CA THR A 160 -21.49 14.75 -11.39
C THR A 160 -22.48 14.72 -12.54
N ASP A 161 -23.28 15.79 -12.69
CA ASP A 161 -24.30 15.91 -13.74
C ASP A 161 -25.32 14.74 -13.76
N GLY A 162 -25.71 14.24 -12.59
CA GLY A 162 -26.65 13.13 -12.44
C GLY A 162 -26.04 11.74 -12.67
N GLU A 163 -24.75 11.65 -12.92
CA GLU A 163 -24.02 10.38 -13.08
C GLU A 163 -23.02 10.16 -11.95
N TRP A 164 -22.96 8.92 -11.43
CA TRP A 164 -21.95 8.50 -10.46
C TRP A 164 -20.66 8.14 -11.20
N LYS A 165 -19.59 8.91 -10.95
CA LYS A 165 -18.27 8.72 -11.58
C LYS A 165 -17.24 8.36 -10.53
N GLU A 166 -16.45 7.34 -10.81
CA GLU A 166 -15.32 6.94 -9.97
C GLU A 166 -14.25 8.04 -9.91
N ARG A 167 -13.74 8.28 -8.71
CA ARG A 167 -12.70 9.26 -8.42
C ARG A 167 -11.73 8.73 -7.37
N TYR A 168 -10.48 9.14 -7.49
CA TYR A 168 -9.40 8.77 -6.59
C TYR A 168 -8.94 9.99 -5.81
N TYR A 169 -9.03 9.89 -4.49
CA TYR A 169 -8.66 10.96 -3.58
C TYR A 169 -7.47 10.53 -2.74
N ARG A 170 -6.40 11.31 -2.73
CA ARG A 170 -5.28 11.07 -1.81
C ARG A 170 -5.74 11.33 -0.38
N VAL A 171 -5.60 10.32 0.48
CA VAL A 171 -6.08 10.41 1.88
C VAL A 171 -5.35 11.49 2.67
N ASP A 172 -4.05 11.69 2.41
CA ASP A 172 -3.24 12.75 3.03
C ASP A 172 -3.68 14.20 2.68
N ARG A 173 -4.60 14.37 1.74
CA ARG A 173 -5.21 15.65 1.36
C ARG A 173 -6.64 15.83 1.87
N ILE A 174 -7.18 14.85 2.57
CA ILE A 174 -8.46 14.93 3.25
C ILE A 174 -8.19 15.51 4.64
N THR A 175 -8.67 16.73 4.88
CA THR A 175 -8.42 17.44 6.15
C THR A 175 -9.57 17.35 7.12
N ASP A 176 -10.76 17.02 6.62
CA ASP A 176 -11.96 16.83 7.45
C ASP A 176 -12.93 15.87 6.77
N MET A 177 -13.76 15.19 7.57
CA MET A 177 -14.74 14.23 7.12
C MET A 177 -16.01 14.28 7.98
N ILE A 178 -17.15 14.31 7.32
CA ILE A 178 -18.47 14.24 7.94
C ILE A 178 -19.17 12.97 7.47
N LYS A 179 -19.48 12.07 8.38
CA LYS A 179 -20.29 10.88 8.11
C LYS A 179 -21.78 11.23 8.09
N HIS A 180 -22.50 10.81 7.05
CA HIS A 180 -23.94 11.00 6.92
C HIS A 180 -24.70 9.77 7.43
N ARG A 181 -25.95 9.93 7.82
CA ARG A 181 -26.82 8.78 8.17
C ARG A 181 -27.29 7.99 6.94
N THR A 182 -27.00 8.49 5.74
CA THR A 182 -27.38 7.85 4.47
C THR A 182 -26.41 6.74 4.15
N HIS A 183 -26.94 5.56 3.83
CA HIS A 183 -26.20 4.41 3.34
C HIS A 183 -26.46 4.24 1.86
N PHE A 184 -25.54 3.60 1.16
CA PHE A 184 -25.67 3.30 -0.26
C PHE A 184 -25.51 1.79 -0.51
N GLU A 185 -26.14 1.32 -1.57
CA GLU A 185 -25.98 -0.05 -2.01
C GLU A 185 -24.89 -0.12 -3.09
N VAL A 186 -24.09 -1.18 -3.04
CA VAL A 186 -23.12 -1.53 -4.09
C VAL A 186 -23.65 -2.77 -4.76
N GLU A 187 -24.01 -2.69 -6.03
CA GLU A 187 -24.43 -3.85 -6.82
C GLU A 187 -23.33 -4.92 -6.80
N TYR A 188 -23.72 -6.19 -6.77
CA TYR A 188 -22.78 -7.31 -6.65
C TYR A 188 -21.74 -7.32 -7.77
N ASP A 189 -22.16 -7.01 -9.01
CA ASP A 189 -21.30 -6.98 -10.20
C ASP A 189 -20.39 -5.74 -10.25
N SER A 190 -20.71 -4.69 -9.48
CA SER A 190 -19.92 -3.46 -9.33
C SER A 190 -19.09 -3.43 -8.05
N ARG A 191 -19.02 -4.57 -7.31
CA ARG A 191 -18.14 -4.66 -6.14
C ARG A 191 -16.71 -4.37 -6.56
N PHE A 192 -16.19 -3.36 -5.94
CA PHE A 192 -14.83 -2.92 -6.18
C PHE A 192 -13.86 -3.99 -5.69
N ASP A 193 -13.07 -4.56 -6.60
CA ASP A 193 -12.02 -5.52 -6.27
C ASP A 193 -10.68 -4.78 -6.14
N GLU A 194 -10.31 -4.48 -4.90
CA GLU A 194 -9.06 -3.78 -4.57
C GLU A 194 -7.83 -4.51 -5.11
N GLY A 195 -7.86 -5.84 -5.07
CA GLY A 195 -6.77 -6.67 -5.57
C GLY A 195 -6.63 -6.57 -7.08
N LYS A 196 -7.76 -6.52 -7.79
CA LYS A 196 -7.79 -6.35 -9.25
C LYS A 196 -7.26 -4.97 -9.64
N LEU A 197 -7.77 -3.93 -9.00
CA LEU A 197 -7.37 -2.56 -9.29
C LEU A 197 -5.87 -2.32 -9.12
N LYS A 198 -5.30 -2.78 -8.02
CA LYS A 198 -3.87 -2.62 -7.72
C LYS A 198 -2.97 -3.24 -8.80
N ASN A 199 -3.45 -4.29 -9.47
CA ASN A 199 -2.71 -4.97 -10.53
C ASN A 199 -2.90 -4.33 -11.91
N GLU A 200 -3.88 -3.46 -12.08
CA GLU A 200 -4.26 -2.90 -13.39
C GLU A 200 -3.91 -1.42 -13.54
N ILE A 201 -4.00 -0.65 -12.45
CA ILE A 201 -3.84 0.81 -12.50
C ILE A 201 -2.42 1.21 -12.12
N GLN A 202 -1.78 1.94 -13.01
CA GLN A 202 -0.49 2.58 -12.76
C GLN A 202 -0.69 4.04 -12.34
N TYR A 203 0.04 4.46 -11.31
CA TYR A 203 0.01 5.83 -10.75
C TYR A 203 -1.38 6.35 -10.36
N MET A 204 -2.35 5.43 -10.11
CA MET A 204 -3.73 5.78 -9.72
C MET A 204 -4.42 6.75 -10.70
N TRP A 205 -4.19 6.59 -11.99
CA TRP A 205 -4.92 7.30 -13.04
C TRP A 205 -6.07 6.44 -13.56
N PRO A 206 -7.32 6.92 -13.45
CA PRO A 206 -8.47 6.19 -13.97
C PRO A 206 -8.47 6.13 -15.49
N GLY A 207 -9.05 5.08 -16.03
CA GLY A 207 -9.18 4.87 -17.48
C GLY A 207 -9.97 3.62 -17.79
N LYS A 208 -10.00 3.25 -19.07
CA LYS A 208 -10.63 2.01 -19.53
C LYS A 208 -9.58 0.91 -19.67
N GLU A 209 -9.98 -0.31 -19.37
CA GLU A 209 -9.12 -1.48 -19.62
C GLU A 209 -8.81 -1.58 -21.11
N GLN A 210 -7.53 -1.81 -21.43
CA GLN A 210 -7.05 -1.95 -22.80
C GLN A 210 -5.93 -2.98 -22.86
N GLN A 211 -5.93 -3.79 -23.90
CA GLN A 211 -4.82 -4.66 -24.20
C GLN A 211 -3.79 -3.92 -25.06
N ILE A 212 -2.54 -3.99 -24.64
CA ILE A 212 -1.40 -3.39 -25.35
C ILE A 212 -0.35 -4.46 -25.67
N VAL A 213 0.43 -4.22 -26.72
CA VAL A 213 1.61 -5.02 -27.04
C VAL A 213 2.80 -4.07 -27.23
N PHE A 214 3.92 -4.43 -26.64
CA PHE A 214 5.16 -3.65 -26.74
C PHE A 214 6.40 -4.53 -26.81
N GLU A 215 7.45 -4.05 -27.44
CA GLU A 215 8.79 -4.60 -27.40
C GLU A 215 9.55 -4.04 -26.19
N PHE A 216 10.38 -4.88 -25.58
CA PHE A 216 11.28 -4.51 -24.50
C PHE A 216 12.68 -5.05 -24.76
N THR A 217 13.68 -4.16 -24.70
CA THR A 217 15.11 -4.44 -24.92
C THR A 217 15.96 -4.19 -23.68
N GLY A 218 15.32 -3.85 -22.54
CA GLY A 218 16.02 -3.54 -21.29
C GLY A 218 16.65 -4.77 -20.62
N PRO A 219 17.52 -4.56 -19.65
CA PRO A 219 18.34 -5.61 -19.05
C PRO A 219 17.56 -6.63 -18.22
N SER A 220 16.40 -6.29 -17.70
CA SER A 220 15.60 -7.16 -16.83
C SER A 220 14.15 -7.25 -17.29
N VAL A 221 13.82 -8.32 -17.97
CA VAL A 221 12.43 -8.63 -18.37
C VAL A 221 11.55 -8.81 -17.14
N GLN A 222 12.05 -9.44 -16.07
CA GLN A 222 11.28 -9.62 -14.85
C GLN A 222 10.87 -8.29 -14.23
N ALA A 223 11.76 -7.31 -14.21
CA ALA A 223 11.46 -6.00 -13.62
C ALA A 223 10.31 -5.27 -14.33
N ILE A 224 10.16 -5.40 -15.65
CA ILE A 224 9.02 -4.81 -16.36
C ILE A 224 7.72 -5.61 -16.16
N LEU A 225 7.81 -6.94 -16.08
CA LEU A 225 6.66 -7.79 -15.79
C LEU A 225 6.12 -7.54 -14.37
N ASP A 226 6.99 -7.38 -13.38
CA ASP A 226 6.59 -7.06 -12.00
C ASP A 226 5.89 -5.70 -11.87
N ARG A 227 6.25 -4.75 -12.73
CA ARG A 227 5.60 -3.42 -12.78
C ARG A 227 4.26 -3.43 -13.49
N ILE A 228 4.02 -4.41 -14.36
CA ILE A 228 2.77 -4.57 -15.12
C ILE A 228 2.26 -6.01 -14.88
N PRO A 229 1.63 -6.30 -13.73
CA PRO A 229 1.35 -7.67 -13.30
C PRO A 229 0.48 -8.49 -14.27
N LYS A 230 -0.43 -7.83 -15.03
CA LYS A 230 -1.24 -8.49 -16.06
C LYS A 230 -0.52 -8.54 -17.42
N SER A 231 0.80 -8.76 -17.41
CA SER A 231 1.62 -8.87 -18.61
C SER A 231 2.17 -10.29 -18.80
N LYS A 232 2.42 -10.66 -20.05
CA LYS A 232 3.05 -11.93 -20.43
C LYS A 232 3.95 -11.76 -21.65
N VAL A 233 5.05 -12.51 -21.65
CA VAL A 233 5.91 -12.59 -22.82
C VAL A 233 5.23 -13.45 -23.87
N ILE A 234 5.00 -12.92 -25.07
CA ILE A 234 4.39 -13.62 -26.21
C ILE A 234 5.43 -14.03 -27.25
N LYS A 235 6.59 -13.37 -27.30
CA LYS A 235 7.70 -13.72 -28.19
C LYS A 235 9.05 -13.39 -27.55
N ARG A 236 10.06 -14.25 -27.76
CA ARG A 236 11.45 -13.99 -27.35
C ARG A 236 12.35 -14.06 -28.56
N GLU A 237 13.20 -13.07 -28.73
CA GLU A 237 14.26 -13.00 -29.71
C GLU A 237 15.60 -12.76 -29.00
N LYS A 238 16.72 -12.79 -29.73
CA LYS A 238 18.04 -12.70 -29.10
C LYS A 238 18.22 -11.45 -28.23
N ASP A 239 17.77 -10.28 -28.71
CA ASP A 239 18.06 -8.99 -28.12
C ASP A 239 16.79 -8.25 -27.64
N LYS A 240 15.61 -8.87 -27.78
CA LYS A 240 14.33 -8.27 -27.40
C LYS A 240 13.27 -9.29 -27.04
N VAL A 241 12.30 -8.86 -26.27
CA VAL A 241 11.09 -9.62 -25.97
C VAL A 241 9.84 -8.80 -26.38
N THR A 242 8.83 -9.51 -26.87
CA THR A 242 7.50 -8.89 -27.09
C THR A 242 6.59 -9.28 -25.95
N ILE A 243 5.99 -8.29 -25.32
CA ILE A 243 5.14 -8.42 -24.15
C ILE A 243 3.74 -7.95 -24.52
N GLN A 244 2.76 -8.76 -24.15
CA GLN A 244 1.34 -8.41 -24.15
C GLN A 244 0.90 -8.09 -22.74
N ALA A 245 0.18 -7.00 -22.54
CA ALA A 245 -0.31 -6.61 -21.21
C ALA A 245 -1.76 -6.11 -21.30
N THR A 246 -2.53 -6.37 -20.24
CA THR A 246 -3.82 -5.73 -19.99
C THR A 246 -3.61 -4.63 -18.97
N VAL A 247 -3.95 -3.41 -19.33
CA VAL A 247 -3.66 -2.19 -18.55
C VAL A 247 -4.86 -1.26 -18.53
N VAL A 248 -4.91 -0.36 -17.58
CA VAL A 248 -5.83 0.78 -17.63
C VAL A 248 -5.20 1.86 -18.52
N HIS A 249 -5.82 2.11 -19.68
CA HIS A 249 -5.35 3.11 -20.64
C HIS A 249 -5.48 4.53 -20.06
N GLY A 250 -4.44 5.31 -20.18
CA GLY A 250 -4.39 6.70 -19.73
C GLY A 250 -2.96 7.16 -19.42
N THR A 251 -2.86 8.29 -18.73
CA THR A 251 -1.57 8.91 -18.39
C THR A 251 -0.66 7.97 -17.58
N GLY A 252 -1.22 7.16 -16.66
CA GLY A 252 -0.43 6.28 -15.81
C GLY A 252 0.40 5.27 -16.60
N ILE A 253 -0.21 4.54 -17.54
CA ILE A 253 0.53 3.55 -18.35
C ILE A 253 1.52 4.24 -19.28
N LYS A 254 1.18 5.41 -19.87
CA LYS A 254 2.12 6.20 -20.67
C LYS A 254 3.36 6.56 -19.86
N MET A 255 3.21 7.10 -18.67
CA MET A 255 4.32 7.42 -17.76
C MET A 255 5.16 6.19 -17.42
N THR A 256 4.51 5.06 -17.15
CA THR A 256 5.20 3.80 -16.84
C THR A 256 6.10 3.36 -17.99
N LEU A 257 5.58 3.38 -19.22
CA LEU A 257 6.35 2.97 -20.40
C LEU A 257 7.43 3.97 -20.77
N LEU A 258 7.14 5.28 -20.71
CA LEU A 258 8.12 6.35 -20.98
C LEU A 258 9.27 6.35 -19.96
N SER A 259 9.02 5.94 -18.70
CA SER A 259 10.06 5.83 -17.68
C SER A 259 11.14 4.79 -18.01
N GLN A 260 10.85 3.88 -18.95
CA GLN A 260 11.81 2.88 -19.45
C GLN A 260 12.73 3.44 -20.56
N GLY A 261 12.50 4.67 -21.00
CA GLY A 261 13.29 5.32 -22.05
C GLY A 261 13.21 4.56 -23.37
N SER A 262 14.35 4.40 -24.04
CA SER A 262 14.45 3.72 -25.35
C SER A 262 14.28 2.20 -25.31
N TRP A 263 14.16 1.61 -24.12
CA TRP A 263 14.00 0.15 -23.99
C TRP A 263 12.60 -0.34 -24.35
N VAL A 264 11.61 0.55 -24.41
CA VAL A 264 10.24 0.20 -24.74
C VAL A 264 9.81 0.80 -26.05
N LYS A 265 9.17 -0.03 -26.89
CA LYS A 265 8.47 0.40 -28.10
C LYS A 265 7.08 -0.21 -28.14
N VAL A 266 6.06 0.63 -28.07
CA VAL A 266 4.66 0.18 -28.20
C VAL A 266 4.40 -0.24 -29.65
N LEU A 267 3.74 -1.38 -29.83
CA LEU A 267 3.41 -1.96 -31.13
C LEU A 267 1.91 -1.90 -31.44
N SER A 268 1.07 -2.06 -30.43
CA SER A 268 -0.40 -2.03 -30.59
C SER A 268 -1.11 -1.64 -29.29
N PRO A 269 -2.35 -1.10 -29.38
CA PRO A 269 -3.07 -0.74 -30.61
C PRO A 269 -2.46 0.50 -31.27
N GLN A 270 -2.77 0.74 -32.55
CA GLN A 270 -2.20 1.85 -33.33
C GLN A 270 -2.49 3.21 -32.68
N SER A 271 -3.70 3.41 -32.12
CA SER A 271 -4.05 4.65 -31.42
C SER A 271 -3.09 4.94 -30.25
N PHE A 272 -2.70 3.92 -29.50
CA PHE A 272 -1.78 4.09 -28.39
C PHE A 272 -0.32 4.30 -28.87
N VAL A 273 0.06 3.69 -30.00
CA VAL A 273 1.34 3.98 -30.66
C VAL A 273 1.43 5.45 -31.04
N ASP A 274 0.36 6.00 -31.60
CA ASP A 274 0.33 7.39 -32.04
C ASP A 274 0.35 8.37 -30.85
N GLU A 275 -0.37 8.07 -29.78
CA GLU A 275 -0.28 8.84 -28.52
C GLU A 275 1.15 8.84 -27.94
N MET A 276 1.84 7.69 -27.97
CA MET A 276 3.22 7.59 -27.49
C MET A 276 4.20 8.40 -28.35
N LYS A 277 4.02 8.40 -29.69
CA LYS A 277 4.82 9.23 -30.58
C LYS A 277 4.62 10.71 -30.29
N GLU A 278 3.37 11.15 -30.19
CA GLU A 278 3.04 12.54 -29.89
C GLU A 278 3.70 13.00 -28.58
N GLU A 279 3.68 12.15 -27.54
CA GLU A 279 4.28 12.47 -26.26
C GLU A 279 5.81 12.57 -26.35
N VAL A 280 6.46 11.66 -27.08
CA VAL A 280 7.91 11.72 -27.32
C VAL A 280 8.30 12.97 -28.13
N GLU A 281 7.50 13.36 -29.11
CA GLU A 281 7.72 14.60 -29.90
C GLU A 281 7.64 15.83 -29.00
N LYS A 282 6.63 15.93 -28.13
CA LYS A 282 6.51 16.98 -27.09
C LYS A 282 7.71 17.01 -26.16
N MET A 283 8.22 15.83 -25.76
CA MET A 283 9.43 15.75 -24.95
C MET A 283 10.64 16.30 -25.71
N MET A 284 10.83 15.92 -26.97
CA MET A 284 11.94 16.42 -27.80
C MET A 284 11.90 17.93 -27.99
N GLU A 285 10.71 18.52 -28.19
CA GLU A 285 10.54 19.97 -28.33
C GLU A 285 11.04 20.75 -27.08
N ARG A 286 10.96 20.16 -25.90
CA ARG A 286 11.43 20.81 -24.65
C ARG A 286 12.95 20.82 -24.49
N TYR A 287 13.68 20.04 -25.30
CA TYR A 287 15.14 20.00 -25.29
C TYR A 287 15.78 20.77 -26.49
N ARG A 288 14.96 21.35 -27.35
CA ARG A 288 15.37 22.28 -28.42
C ARG A 288 15.38 23.71 -27.91
#